data_740c03e0120cdf04a48c850223b35f43
#
_entry.id   740c03e0120cdf04a48c850223b35f43
#
_cell.length_a   1.000
_cell.length_b   1.000
_cell.length_c   1.000
_cell.angle_alpha   90.00
_cell.angle_beta   90.00
_cell.angle_gamma   90.00
#
_symmetry.space_group_name_H-M   'P 1'
#
loop_
_entity.id
_entity.type
_entity.pdbx_description
1 polymer ?
#
loop_
_entity_poly.entity_id
_entity_poly.type
_entity_poly.pdbx_seq_one_letter_code
_entity_poly.pdbx_strand_id
1 'polypeptide(L)'
;MTFTIETATRDHLTQMVDILNDIIAAGCFTAHRRRFDAPRMLDHYLEPSGVISCVVALEDADVLGFQSLEWDRNDTEGTTASIATFVRLTTQRAGIARAMFAETRRHAIAAGAQKIDATIRADNVRGLGFYRSQGFIDAHVYPDVPMSDGVKVDRIQTLYDLAR
;
A
#
# COMPACT_ATOMS: atom_id res chain seq x y z
N MET A 1 -8.51 -23.09 -5.35
CA MET A 1 -9.30 -22.05 -4.65
C MET A 1 -8.94 -20.70 -5.20
N THR A 2 -9.93 -19.90 -5.40
CA THR A 2 -9.79 -18.54 -5.93
C THR A 2 -10.00 -17.53 -4.81
N PHE A 3 -9.39 -16.37 -4.94
CA PHE A 3 -9.65 -15.23 -4.06
C PHE A 3 -10.38 -14.12 -4.84
N THR A 4 -11.07 -13.26 -4.11
CA THR A 4 -11.78 -12.10 -4.67
C THR A 4 -11.15 -10.80 -4.16
N ILE A 5 -11.35 -9.71 -4.92
CA ILE A 5 -10.96 -8.36 -4.50
C ILE A 5 -12.23 -7.58 -4.20
N GLU A 6 -12.31 -7.03 -3.00
CA GLU A 6 -13.48 -6.30 -2.52
C GLU A 6 -13.06 -5.01 -1.82
N THR A 7 -13.98 -4.06 -1.70
CA THR A 7 -13.76 -2.86 -0.91
C THR A 7 -13.60 -3.24 0.56
N ALA A 8 -12.56 -2.72 1.21
CA ALA A 8 -12.36 -2.91 2.64
C ALA A 8 -13.48 -2.26 3.46
N THR A 9 -13.91 -2.95 4.48
CA THR A 9 -14.93 -2.49 5.44
C THR A 9 -14.42 -2.63 6.87
N ARG A 10 -15.18 -2.12 7.83
CA ARG A 10 -14.86 -2.28 9.25
C ARG A 10 -14.78 -3.74 9.70
N ASP A 11 -15.50 -4.63 9.05
CA ASP A 11 -15.46 -6.07 9.35
C ASP A 11 -14.08 -6.70 9.07
N HIS A 12 -13.28 -6.06 8.23
CA HIS A 12 -11.93 -6.53 7.87
C HIS A 12 -10.83 -5.99 8.81
N LEU A 13 -11.14 -5.01 9.67
CA LEU A 13 -10.14 -4.28 10.46
C LEU A 13 -9.24 -5.18 11.30
N THR A 14 -9.80 -6.15 12.02
CA THR A 14 -9.01 -7.04 12.88
C THR A 14 -7.94 -7.78 12.08
N GLN A 15 -8.31 -8.35 10.94
CA GLN A 15 -7.35 -9.06 10.09
C GLN A 15 -6.34 -8.12 9.41
N MET A 16 -6.76 -6.92 9.01
CA MET A 16 -5.85 -5.90 8.47
C MET A 16 -4.80 -5.49 9.50
N VAL A 17 -5.21 -5.30 10.75
CA VAL A 17 -4.30 -5.01 11.88
C VAL A 17 -3.29 -6.13 12.06
N ASP A 18 -3.74 -7.39 12.08
CA ASP A 18 -2.84 -8.54 12.22
C ASP A 18 -1.81 -8.61 11.08
N ILE A 19 -2.26 -8.41 9.85
CA ILE A 19 -1.37 -8.41 8.67
C ILE A 19 -0.29 -7.33 8.80
N LEU A 20 -0.69 -6.09 9.08
CA LEU A 20 0.25 -4.98 9.14
C LEU A 20 1.21 -5.10 10.33
N ASN A 21 0.74 -5.55 11.47
CA ASN A 21 1.60 -5.74 12.64
C ASN A 21 2.64 -6.85 12.45
N ASP A 22 2.30 -7.93 11.76
CA ASP A 22 3.26 -8.96 11.37
C ASP A 22 4.33 -8.40 10.42
N ILE A 23 3.92 -7.57 9.48
CA ILE A 23 4.84 -6.90 8.54
C ILE A 23 5.76 -5.92 9.26
N ILE A 24 5.23 -5.15 10.21
CA ILE A 24 6.04 -4.25 11.06
C ILE A 24 7.06 -5.04 11.86
N ALA A 25 6.66 -6.15 12.46
CA ALA A 25 7.55 -7.01 13.24
C ALA A 25 8.67 -7.63 12.40
N ALA A 26 8.44 -7.90 11.12
CA ALA A 26 9.45 -8.40 10.19
C ALA A 26 10.56 -7.39 9.87
N GLY A 27 10.31 -6.09 9.98
CA GLY A 27 11.32 -5.03 10.11
C GLY A 27 11.69 -4.24 8.86
N CYS A 28 11.60 -4.81 7.64
CA CYS A 28 12.09 -4.14 6.43
C CYS A 28 11.03 -3.90 5.33
N PHE A 29 9.79 -4.33 5.52
CA PHE A 29 8.75 -4.29 4.50
C PHE A 29 7.80 -3.08 4.60
N THR A 30 8.00 -2.21 5.57
CA THR A 30 7.21 -0.99 5.74
C THR A 30 8.01 0.08 6.46
N ALA A 31 7.63 1.34 6.26
CA ALA A 31 8.15 2.45 7.03
C ALA A 31 7.48 2.60 8.40
N HIS A 32 6.35 1.94 8.62
CA HIS A 32 5.72 1.91 9.94
C HIS A 32 6.60 1.17 10.95
N ARG A 33 6.73 1.75 12.16
CA ARG A 33 7.47 1.16 13.28
C ARG A 33 6.57 0.89 14.48
N ARG A 34 5.53 1.68 14.64
CA ARG A 34 4.57 1.54 15.73
C ARG A 34 3.43 0.62 15.30
N ARG A 35 3.09 -0.35 16.15
CA ARG A 35 1.98 -1.26 15.95
C ARG A 35 0.65 -0.51 15.78
N PHE A 36 -0.24 -1.10 15.00
CA PHE A 36 -1.60 -0.63 14.79
C PHE A 36 -2.57 -1.31 15.76
N ASP A 37 -3.64 -0.62 16.08
CA ASP A 37 -4.89 -1.16 16.61
C ASP A 37 -6.03 -0.86 15.63
N ALA A 38 -7.23 -1.33 15.92
CA ALA A 38 -8.37 -1.14 15.01
C ALA A 38 -8.72 0.35 14.80
N PRO A 39 -8.80 1.21 15.84
CA PRO A 39 -9.05 2.63 15.64
C PRO A 39 -8.01 3.30 14.76
N ARG A 40 -6.73 3.01 14.97
CA ARG A 40 -5.66 3.58 14.16
C ARG A 40 -5.70 3.10 12.71
N MET A 41 -6.03 1.82 12.48
CA MET A 41 -6.20 1.26 11.14
C MET A 41 -7.35 1.95 10.40
N LEU A 42 -8.47 2.14 11.08
CA LEU A 42 -9.64 2.83 10.54
C LEU A 42 -9.29 4.25 10.11
N ASP A 43 -8.67 5.03 11.02
CA ASP A 43 -8.31 6.42 10.79
C ASP A 43 -7.23 6.60 9.73
N HIS A 44 -6.35 5.61 9.58
CA HIS A 44 -5.20 5.71 8.67
C HIS A 44 -5.54 5.25 7.24
N TYR A 45 -6.32 4.18 7.10
CA TYR A 45 -6.50 3.51 5.80
C TYR A 45 -7.93 3.44 5.29
N LEU A 46 -8.95 3.51 6.14
CA LEU A 46 -10.34 3.36 5.70
C LEU A 46 -11.11 4.66 5.64
N GLU A 47 -11.01 5.49 6.65
CA GLU A 47 -11.86 6.67 6.81
C GLU A 47 -11.15 8.04 6.80
N PRO A 48 -9.83 8.16 6.53
CA PRO A 48 -9.23 9.48 6.46
C PRO A 48 -9.80 10.29 5.29
N SER A 49 -9.87 11.60 5.47
CA SER A 49 -10.16 12.50 4.34
C SER A 49 -9.05 12.35 3.30
N GLY A 50 -9.40 12.16 2.04
CA GLY A 50 -8.44 11.97 0.95
C GLY A 50 -8.20 10.52 0.55
N VAL A 51 -8.81 9.54 1.24
CA VAL A 51 -8.82 8.15 0.76
C VAL A 51 -9.62 8.07 -0.54
N ILE A 52 -9.00 7.49 -1.56
CA ILE A 52 -9.64 7.18 -2.83
C ILE A 52 -10.25 5.78 -2.77
N SER A 53 -9.46 4.80 -2.31
CA SER A 53 -9.91 3.42 -2.15
C SER A 53 -9.08 2.66 -1.13
N CYS A 54 -9.68 1.66 -0.54
CA CYS A 54 -8.96 0.60 0.17
C CYS A 54 -9.63 -0.72 -0.20
N VAL A 55 -8.86 -1.65 -0.74
CA VAL A 55 -9.34 -2.95 -1.17
C VAL A 55 -8.70 -4.06 -0.35
N VAL A 56 -9.41 -5.17 -0.21
CA VAL A 56 -8.92 -6.40 0.42
C VAL A 56 -8.98 -7.54 -0.58
N ALA A 57 -8.02 -8.45 -0.47
CA ALA A 57 -8.09 -9.74 -1.14
C ALA A 57 -8.63 -10.77 -0.14
N LEU A 58 -9.69 -11.45 -0.52
CA LEU A 58 -10.40 -12.42 0.35
C LEU A 58 -10.37 -13.81 -0.26
N GLU A 59 -10.03 -14.79 0.56
CA GLU A 59 -10.28 -16.20 0.30
C GLU A 59 -11.24 -16.70 1.37
N ASP A 60 -12.47 -17.00 0.98
CA ASP A 60 -13.58 -17.19 1.92
C ASP A 60 -13.73 -15.98 2.86
N ALA A 61 -13.56 -16.15 4.16
CA ALA A 61 -13.60 -15.07 5.14
C ALA A 61 -12.21 -14.54 5.54
N ASP A 62 -11.14 -15.09 4.96
CA ASP A 62 -9.77 -14.75 5.31
C ASP A 62 -9.24 -13.60 4.45
N VAL A 63 -8.76 -12.53 5.10
CA VAL A 63 -8.08 -11.44 4.43
C VAL A 63 -6.64 -11.88 4.13
N LEU A 64 -6.28 -11.91 2.86
CA LEU A 64 -4.95 -12.26 2.38
C LEU A 64 -4.03 -11.05 2.25
N GLY A 65 -4.60 -9.88 2.11
CA GLY A 65 -3.89 -8.62 1.97
C GLY A 65 -4.84 -7.46 1.79
N PHE A 66 -4.30 -6.25 1.86
CA PHE A 66 -5.03 -5.03 1.56
C PHE A 66 -4.15 -4.01 0.85
N GLN A 67 -4.78 -3.13 0.10
CA GLN A 67 -4.10 -2.08 -0.65
C GLN A 67 -4.89 -0.80 -0.56
N SER A 68 -4.23 0.27 -0.12
CA SER A 68 -4.84 1.60 0.00
C SER A 68 -4.34 2.54 -1.06
N LEU A 69 -5.19 3.48 -1.43
CA LEU A 69 -4.88 4.59 -2.33
C LEU A 69 -5.46 5.86 -1.73
N GLU A 70 -4.63 6.88 -1.58
CA GLU A 70 -5.05 8.20 -1.08
C GLU A 70 -4.41 9.31 -1.91
N TRP A 71 -5.02 10.49 -1.93
CA TRP A 71 -4.39 11.65 -2.54
C TRP A 71 -3.09 11.98 -1.80
N ASP A 72 -2.02 12.22 -2.58
CA ASP A 72 -0.73 12.61 -2.01
C ASP A 72 -0.82 14.01 -1.43
N ARG A 73 -0.62 14.12 -0.11
CA ARG A 73 -0.69 15.40 0.61
C ARG A 73 0.42 16.37 0.24
N ASN A 74 1.50 15.88 -0.34
CA ASN A 74 2.64 16.69 -0.78
C ASN A 74 2.51 17.15 -2.23
N ASP A 75 1.55 16.59 -2.97
CA ASP A 75 1.30 17.01 -4.36
C ASP A 75 0.38 18.23 -4.38
N THR A 76 0.96 19.39 -4.64
CA THR A 76 0.23 20.68 -4.72
C THR A 76 -0.70 20.78 -5.94
N GLU A 77 -0.46 19.97 -6.97
CA GLU A 77 -1.31 19.92 -8.16
C GLU A 77 -2.55 19.04 -7.97
N GLY A 78 -2.54 18.16 -6.95
CA GLY A 78 -3.66 17.29 -6.63
C GLY A 78 -3.95 16.22 -7.69
N THR A 79 -2.92 15.77 -8.40
CA THR A 79 -3.03 14.80 -9.50
C THR A 79 -2.39 13.45 -9.20
N THR A 80 -1.62 13.38 -8.13
CA THR A 80 -0.89 12.18 -7.71
C THR A 80 -1.58 11.51 -6.52
N ALA A 81 -1.71 10.20 -6.59
CA ALA A 81 -2.19 9.37 -5.49
C ALA A 81 -1.07 8.48 -4.95
N SER A 82 -1.02 8.30 -3.63
CA SER A 82 -0.07 7.42 -2.95
C SER A 82 -0.69 6.06 -2.68
N ILE A 83 0.07 4.99 -2.94
CA ILE A 83 -0.35 3.61 -2.75
C ILE A 83 0.43 2.95 -1.61
N ALA A 84 -0.24 2.09 -0.86
CA ALA A 84 0.38 1.19 0.10
C ALA A 84 -0.18 -0.22 -0.08
N THR A 85 0.70 -1.20 -0.12
CA THR A 85 0.36 -2.60 -0.39
C THR A 85 0.88 -3.49 0.73
N PHE A 86 -0.01 -4.29 1.31
CA PHE A 86 0.31 -5.21 2.39
C PHE A 86 -0.30 -6.58 2.08
N VAL A 87 0.55 -7.60 2.02
CA VAL A 87 0.14 -8.99 1.80
C VAL A 87 0.55 -9.81 3.01
N ARG A 88 -0.34 -10.67 3.49
CA ARG A 88 -0.09 -11.57 4.62
C ARG A 88 1.18 -12.37 4.37
N LEU A 89 2.14 -12.31 5.29
CA LEU A 89 3.45 -12.96 5.13
C LEU A 89 3.36 -14.48 5.02
N THR A 90 2.34 -15.07 5.63
CA THR A 90 2.14 -16.54 5.64
C THR A 90 1.41 -17.07 4.41
N THR A 91 0.88 -16.20 3.54
CA THR A 91 0.19 -16.68 2.34
C THR A 91 1.17 -17.21 1.30
N GLN A 92 0.80 -18.32 0.69
CA GLN A 92 1.53 -18.93 -0.43
C GLN A 92 0.89 -18.59 -1.78
N ARG A 93 -0.21 -17.82 -1.77
CA ARG A 93 -0.92 -17.44 -2.98
C ARG A 93 -0.11 -16.44 -3.80
N ALA A 94 0.10 -16.76 -5.07
CA ALA A 94 0.66 -15.83 -6.03
C ALA A 94 -0.39 -14.86 -6.57
N GLY A 95 0.05 -13.66 -6.97
CA GLY A 95 -0.79 -12.72 -7.71
C GLY A 95 -1.73 -11.86 -6.89
N ILE A 96 -1.72 -11.96 -5.56
CA ILE A 96 -2.61 -11.18 -4.67
C ILE A 96 -2.38 -9.68 -4.87
N ALA A 97 -1.16 -9.22 -4.72
CA ALA A 97 -0.81 -7.80 -4.86
C ALA A 97 -1.14 -7.27 -6.26
N ARG A 98 -0.89 -8.06 -7.29
CA ARG A 98 -1.20 -7.72 -8.68
C ARG A 98 -2.72 -7.59 -8.90
N ALA A 99 -3.51 -8.50 -8.35
CA ALA A 99 -4.96 -8.45 -8.47
C ALA A 99 -5.54 -7.23 -7.73
N MET A 100 -5.04 -6.92 -6.53
CA MET A 100 -5.40 -5.69 -5.82
C MET A 100 -5.02 -4.45 -6.63
N PHE A 101 -3.85 -4.43 -7.25
CA PHE A 101 -3.40 -3.29 -8.05
C PHE A 101 -4.28 -3.06 -9.28
N ALA A 102 -4.76 -4.10 -9.94
CA ALA A 102 -5.67 -3.96 -11.06
C ALA A 102 -6.95 -3.21 -10.64
N GLU A 103 -7.50 -3.51 -9.48
CA GLU A 103 -8.68 -2.82 -8.95
C GLU A 103 -8.34 -1.41 -8.45
N THR A 104 -7.25 -1.23 -7.73
CA THR A 104 -6.78 0.09 -7.27
C THR A 104 -6.52 1.04 -8.43
N ARG A 105 -5.94 0.55 -9.51
CA ARG A 105 -5.72 1.32 -10.74
C ARG A 105 -7.04 1.82 -11.34
N ARG A 106 -8.08 1.00 -11.36
CA ARG A 106 -9.42 1.42 -11.81
C ARG A 106 -9.97 2.55 -10.94
N HIS A 107 -9.85 2.44 -9.62
CA HIS A 107 -10.26 3.51 -8.70
C HIS A 107 -9.47 4.80 -8.91
N ALA A 108 -8.16 4.71 -9.13
CA ALA A 108 -7.31 5.86 -9.41
C ALA A 108 -7.77 6.61 -10.67
N ILE A 109 -8.03 5.88 -11.75
CA ILE A 109 -8.52 6.44 -13.01
C ILE A 109 -9.89 7.11 -12.80
N ALA A 110 -10.81 6.43 -12.13
CA ALA A 110 -12.15 6.96 -11.86
C ALA A 110 -12.13 8.23 -11.01
N ALA A 111 -11.16 8.35 -10.11
CA ALA A 111 -10.96 9.54 -9.28
C ALA A 111 -10.26 10.70 -10.01
N GLY A 112 -9.74 10.47 -11.22
CA GLY A 112 -9.03 11.48 -12.00
C GLY A 112 -7.54 11.63 -11.67
N ALA A 113 -6.94 10.67 -10.96
CA ALA A 113 -5.51 10.67 -10.73
C ALA A 113 -4.74 10.51 -12.05
N GLN A 114 -3.62 11.20 -12.17
CA GLN A 114 -2.74 11.12 -13.33
C GLN A 114 -1.54 10.22 -13.07
N LYS A 115 -1.12 10.12 -11.81
CA LYS A 115 0.02 9.29 -11.37
C LYS A 115 -0.31 8.58 -10.08
N ILE A 116 0.34 7.43 -9.88
CA ILE A 116 0.39 6.74 -8.59
C ILE A 116 1.84 6.73 -8.11
N ASP A 117 2.06 7.18 -6.89
CA ASP A 117 3.36 7.20 -6.21
C ASP A 117 3.46 6.02 -5.24
N ALA A 118 4.53 5.25 -5.38
CA ALA A 118 4.96 4.28 -4.40
C ALA A 118 6.37 4.64 -3.95
N THR A 119 6.47 5.42 -2.88
CA THR A 119 7.76 5.78 -2.26
C THR A 119 7.97 4.86 -1.07
N ILE A 120 8.95 3.97 -1.18
CA ILE A 120 9.20 2.93 -0.19
C ILE A 120 10.66 2.85 0.20
N ARG A 121 10.95 2.16 1.30
CA ARG A 121 12.32 1.90 1.77
C ARG A 121 13.15 1.23 0.67
N ALA A 122 14.38 1.69 0.50
CA ALA A 122 15.30 1.10 -0.49
C ALA A 122 15.70 -0.35 -0.16
N ASP A 123 15.66 -0.73 1.11
CA ASP A 123 15.93 -2.10 1.56
C ASP A 123 14.70 -3.04 1.43
N ASN A 124 13.55 -2.53 1.06
CA ASN A 124 12.39 -3.34 0.71
C ASN A 124 12.48 -3.82 -0.75
N VAL A 125 13.39 -4.72 -1.01
CA VAL A 125 13.68 -5.25 -2.36
C VAL A 125 12.44 -5.93 -2.95
N ARG A 126 11.68 -6.65 -2.12
CA ARG A 126 10.44 -7.32 -2.54
C ARG A 126 9.37 -6.33 -3.00
N GLY A 127 9.16 -5.27 -2.24
CA GLY A 127 8.21 -4.21 -2.60
C GLY A 127 8.60 -3.47 -3.86
N LEU A 128 9.86 -3.09 -4.00
CA LEU A 128 10.39 -2.45 -5.20
C LEU A 128 10.23 -3.35 -6.42
N GLY A 129 10.55 -4.63 -6.30
CA GLY A 129 10.36 -5.62 -7.37
C GLY A 129 8.91 -5.73 -7.81
N PHE A 130 7.99 -5.72 -6.86
CA PHE A 130 6.55 -5.74 -7.16
C PHE A 130 6.14 -4.49 -7.97
N TYR A 131 6.41 -3.29 -7.47
CA TYR A 131 5.98 -2.06 -8.14
C TYR A 131 6.62 -1.93 -9.53
N ARG A 132 7.90 -2.22 -9.66
CA ARG A 132 8.58 -2.22 -10.96
C ARG A 132 7.96 -3.22 -11.94
N SER A 133 7.57 -4.41 -11.46
CA SER A 133 6.91 -5.42 -12.28
C SER A 133 5.52 -4.99 -12.78
N GLN A 134 4.86 -4.07 -12.06
CA GLN A 134 3.57 -3.50 -12.45
C GLN A 134 3.71 -2.32 -13.42
N GLY A 135 4.92 -1.83 -13.67
CA GLY A 135 5.19 -0.72 -14.57
C GLY A 135 5.54 0.59 -13.89
N PHE A 136 5.75 0.60 -12.57
CA PHE A 136 6.29 1.76 -11.86
C PHE A 136 7.75 1.97 -12.26
N ILE A 137 8.16 3.23 -12.41
CA ILE A 137 9.51 3.64 -12.81
C ILE A 137 10.12 4.46 -11.69
N ASP A 138 11.37 4.14 -11.33
CA ASP A 138 12.14 4.89 -10.34
C ASP A 138 12.28 6.35 -10.78
N ALA A 139 11.93 7.27 -9.89
CA ALA A 139 11.92 8.70 -10.16
C ALA A 139 12.91 9.48 -9.30
N HIS A 140 13.07 9.12 -8.03
CA HIS A 140 13.94 9.83 -7.10
C HIS A 140 14.41 8.93 -5.96
N VAL A 141 15.58 9.24 -5.41
CA VAL A 141 16.09 8.63 -4.18
C VAL A 141 16.16 9.70 -3.10
N TYR A 142 15.51 9.43 -1.98
CA TYR A 142 15.58 10.25 -0.76
C TYR A 142 16.56 9.57 0.21
N PRO A 143 17.78 10.11 0.38
CA PRO A 143 18.77 9.49 1.26
C PRO A 143 18.48 9.81 2.73
N ASP A 144 18.85 8.88 3.60
CA ASP A 144 18.88 9.08 5.05
C ASP A 144 17.57 9.61 5.64
N VAL A 145 16.43 9.07 5.21
CA VAL A 145 15.11 9.47 5.74
C VAL A 145 14.93 8.89 7.15
N PRO A 146 14.70 9.73 8.18
CA PRO A 146 14.49 9.24 9.53
C PRO A 146 13.15 8.52 9.67
N MET A 147 13.17 7.36 10.30
CA MET A 147 11.97 6.64 10.72
C MET A 147 11.53 7.11 12.12
N SER A 148 10.34 6.71 12.56
CA SER A 148 9.80 7.12 13.87
C SER A 148 10.66 6.69 15.06
N ASP A 149 11.49 5.66 14.91
CA ASP A 149 12.46 5.19 15.93
C ASP A 149 13.85 5.87 15.80
N GLY A 150 14.01 6.81 14.87
CA GLY A 150 15.24 7.54 14.61
C GLY A 150 16.24 6.83 13.69
N VAL A 151 16.00 5.58 13.32
CA VAL A 151 16.81 4.87 12.32
C VAL A 151 16.61 5.52 10.94
N LYS A 152 17.70 5.79 10.24
CA LYS A 152 17.66 6.41 8.91
C LYS A 152 17.73 5.33 7.83
N VAL A 153 16.87 5.45 6.83
CA VAL A 153 16.85 4.58 5.66
C VAL A 153 16.69 5.41 4.39
N ASP A 154 17.27 4.96 3.30
CA ASP A 154 17.00 5.55 2.00
C ASP A 154 15.60 5.14 1.56
N ARG A 155 14.91 6.03 0.83
CA ARG A 155 13.65 5.74 0.16
C ARG A 155 13.78 5.94 -1.33
N ILE A 156 13.13 5.09 -2.09
CA ILE A 156 13.04 5.20 -3.54
C ILE A 156 11.60 5.54 -3.91
N GLN A 157 11.45 6.65 -4.61
CA GLN A 157 10.19 7.02 -5.24
C GLN A 157 10.05 6.28 -6.55
N THR A 158 8.96 5.55 -6.71
CA THR A 158 8.56 4.98 -7.99
C THR A 158 7.21 5.56 -8.40
N LEU A 159 7.03 5.81 -9.68
CA LEU A 159 5.82 6.43 -10.24
C LEU A 159 5.22 5.57 -11.34
N TYR A 160 3.90 5.46 -11.31
CA TYR A 160 3.09 4.84 -12.34
C TYR A 160 2.29 5.92 -13.08
N ASP A 161 2.45 6.01 -14.39
CA ASP A 161 1.75 6.97 -15.23
C ASP A 161 0.40 6.39 -15.70
N LEU A 162 -0.71 7.00 -15.24
CA LEU A 162 -2.06 6.58 -15.60
C LEU A 162 -2.52 7.12 -16.97
N ALA A 163 -1.79 8.08 -17.52
CA ALA A 163 -2.11 8.70 -18.81
C ALA A 163 -1.65 7.89 -20.02
N ARG A 164 -1.02 6.72 -19.81
CA ARG A 164 -0.56 5.82 -20.89
C ARG A 164 -1.64 4.84 -21.31
#